data_263199ff69fa7791dd63a2216f6610fa
#
_entry.id   263199ff69fa7791dd63a2216f6610fa
#
_cell.length_a   1.000
_cell.length_b   1.000
_cell.length_c   1.000
_cell.angle_alpha   90.00
_cell.angle_beta   90.00
_cell.angle_gamma   90.00
#
_symmetry.space_group_name_H-M   'P 1'
#
loop_
_entity.id
_entity.type
_entity.pdbx_description
1 polymer ?
#
loop_
_entity_poly.entity_id
_entity_poly.type
_entity_poly.pdbx_seq_one_letter_code
_entity_poly.pdbx_strand_id
1 'polypeptide(L)'
;MGGFIANPAFQFDNHSIVELTHQSRFAGMVNSDYVGFRKEIRKNVPVHFSILYEGIGKIPDTRSMLLDWGADGVFGTQDSGEGNGIIDEGERLNVDSIKYFSQHIFGLHGAFNKAWHQWQVGIGTKLLLHFIDDHHAIGIGLDLGFFRHFNGFNFGFVLRNIPSSGILWENGTIEGTLPNIDLGFNVPINMINYGLEFNPILSIRVNPYNRSLDSDIGFGTMSIDTVIGMECKYDNNLAVRIGRNPLGTMVGGIGISWKRISMDYGFLSEDSNSGLGNHHLITLGFSPDWLVEKVSR
;
A
#
# COMPACT_ATOMS: atom_id res chain seq x y z
N MET A 1 -5.41 -6.80 -0.89
CA MET A 1 -4.93 -5.96 -2.00
C MET A 1 -4.38 -6.83 -3.09
N GLY A 2 -4.78 -6.55 -4.34
CA GLY A 2 -4.52 -7.38 -5.49
C GLY A 2 -3.09 -7.87 -5.64
N GLY A 3 -2.90 -9.16 -5.79
CA GLY A 3 -1.57 -9.78 -5.91
C GLY A 3 -0.74 -9.22 -7.06
N PHE A 4 -1.37 -8.63 -8.10
CA PHE A 4 -0.67 -7.99 -9.22
C PHE A 4 0.01 -6.66 -8.86
N ILE A 5 -0.51 -5.93 -7.87
CA ILE A 5 0.19 -4.74 -7.33
C ILE A 5 1.44 -5.19 -6.57
N ALA A 6 1.35 -6.33 -5.87
CA ALA A 6 2.48 -6.91 -5.16
C ALA A 6 3.54 -7.47 -6.14
N ASN A 7 3.11 -8.22 -7.16
CA ASN A 7 3.97 -8.76 -8.20
C ASN A 7 3.21 -8.87 -9.55
N PRO A 8 3.60 -8.10 -10.59
CA PRO A 8 2.94 -8.19 -11.90
C PRO A 8 2.96 -9.57 -12.53
N ALA A 9 3.91 -10.44 -12.14
CA ALA A 9 4.03 -11.82 -12.64
C ALA A 9 3.17 -12.83 -11.85
N PHE A 10 2.43 -12.41 -10.82
CA PHE A 10 1.68 -13.34 -10.00
C PHE A 10 0.58 -14.05 -10.81
N GLN A 11 0.49 -15.37 -10.63
CA GLN A 11 -0.54 -16.20 -11.26
C GLN A 11 -1.72 -16.39 -10.30
N PHE A 12 -2.90 -16.39 -10.89
CA PHE A 12 -4.15 -16.74 -10.21
C PHE A 12 -4.90 -17.78 -11.04
N ASP A 13 -5.92 -18.37 -10.47
CA ASP A 13 -6.86 -19.21 -11.21
C ASP A 13 -7.53 -18.47 -12.37
N ASN A 14 -7.89 -19.20 -13.44
CA ASN A 14 -8.32 -18.67 -14.72
C ASN A 14 -9.70 -17.97 -14.71
N HIS A 15 -10.20 -17.54 -13.57
CA HIS A 15 -11.49 -16.85 -13.47
C HIS A 15 -11.34 -15.32 -13.45
N SER A 16 -12.28 -14.62 -14.11
CA SER A 16 -12.40 -13.18 -13.92
C SER A 16 -12.74 -12.88 -12.46
N ILE A 17 -12.07 -11.90 -11.87
CA ILE A 17 -12.31 -11.47 -10.49
C ILE A 17 -12.42 -9.96 -10.46
N VAL A 18 -13.40 -9.48 -9.69
CA VAL A 18 -13.50 -8.10 -9.22
C VAL A 18 -13.18 -8.10 -7.73
N GLU A 19 -12.34 -7.19 -7.32
CA GLU A 19 -11.90 -6.99 -5.93
C GLU A 19 -12.21 -5.57 -5.50
N LEU A 20 -12.85 -5.42 -4.34
CA LEU A 20 -13.15 -4.14 -3.71
C LEU A 20 -12.49 -4.17 -2.34
N THR A 21 -11.64 -3.20 -2.05
CA THR A 21 -10.99 -3.07 -0.74
C THR A 21 -11.20 -1.69 -0.17
N HIS A 22 -11.56 -1.63 1.10
CA HIS A 22 -11.56 -0.42 1.91
C HIS A 22 -10.58 -0.57 3.05
N GLN A 23 -9.72 0.42 3.23
CA GLN A 23 -8.78 0.49 4.34
C GLN A 23 -8.95 1.79 5.10
N SER A 24 -9.12 1.70 6.40
CA SER A 24 -9.12 2.83 7.32
C SER A 24 -7.88 2.75 8.20
N ARG A 25 -7.11 3.85 8.24
CA ARG A 25 -5.86 3.97 8.99
C ARG A 25 -5.92 5.16 9.93
N PHE A 26 -5.13 5.10 11.02
CA PHE A 26 -4.99 6.20 11.96
C PHE A 26 -6.35 6.70 12.47
N ALA A 27 -7.15 5.78 13.04
CA ALA A 27 -8.50 6.07 13.54
C ALA A 27 -9.44 6.75 12.51
N GLY A 28 -9.27 6.44 11.22
CA GLY A 28 -10.11 6.97 10.13
C GLY A 28 -9.61 8.28 9.52
N MET A 29 -8.48 8.80 9.94
CA MET A 29 -7.90 10.00 9.33
C MET A 29 -7.47 9.76 7.87
N VAL A 30 -6.95 8.58 7.57
CA VAL A 30 -6.54 8.18 6.23
C VAL A 30 -7.41 7.03 5.75
N ASN A 31 -8.13 7.24 4.66
CA ASN A 31 -8.96 6.22 4.03
C ASN A 31 -8.42 5.90 2.65
N SER A 32 -8.37 4.60 2.33
CA SER A 32 -7.92 4.12 1.02
C SER A 32 -8.94 3.14 0.47
N ASP A 33 -9.34 3.35 -0.78
CA ASP A 33 -10.27 2.51 -1.51
C ASP A 33 -9.59 1.95 -2.75
N TYR A 34 -9.80 0.68 -3.01
CA TYR A 34 -9.24 -0.02 -4.15
C TYR A 34 -10.33 -0.79 -4.89
N VAL A 35 -10.33 -0.67 -6.20
CA VAL A 35 -11.15 -1.47 -7.10
C VAL A 35 -10.23 -2.12 -8.12
N GLY A 36 -10.19 -3.44 -8.12
CA GLY A 36 -9.38 -4.23 -9.04
C GLY A 36 -10.25 -5.12 -9.93
N PHE A 37 -9.85 -5.23 -11.17
CA PHE A 37 -10.44 -6.14 -12.15
C PHE A 37 -9.34 -6.97 -12.79
N ARG A 38 -9.58 -8.27 -12.87
CA ARG A 38 -8.68 -9.22 -13.53
C ARG A 38 -9.45 -10.10 -14.49
N LYS A 39 -8.87 -10.29 -15.68
CA LYS A 39 -9.40 -11.19 -16.69
C LYS A 39 -8.28 -11.82 -17.52
N GLU A 40 -8.42 -13.06 -17.89
CA GLU A 40 -7.60 -13.67 -18.92
C GLU A 40 -8.11 -13.26 -20.31
N ILE A 41 -7.30 -12.50 -21.07
CA ILE A 41 -7.68 -12.05 -22.42
C ILE A 41 -7.36 -13.11 -23.47
N ARG A 42 -6.25 -13.82 -23.29
CA ARG A 42 -5.82 -14.95 -24.11
C ARG A 42 -5.32 -16.05 -23.19
N LYS A 43 -5.34 -17.28 -23.65
CA LYS A 43 -4.82 -18.43 -22.89
C LYS A 43 -3.45 -18.11 -22.28
N ASN A 44 -3.34 -18.17 -20.95
CA ASN A 44 -2.16 -17.86 -20.15
C ASN A 44 -1.66 -16.40 -20.29
N VAL A 45 -2.53 -15.43 -20.59
CA VAL A 45 -2.23 -14.01 -20.59
C VAL A 45 -3.26 -13.27 -19.74
N PRO A 46 -3.13 -13.30 -18.42
CA PRO A 46 -3.98 -12.51 -17.56
C PRO A 46 -3.60 -11.03 -17.64
N VAL A 47 -4.62 -10.18 -17.61
CA VAL A 47 -4.50 -8.72 -17.52
C VAL A 47 -5.20 -8.27 -16.28
N HIS A 48 -4.61 -7.33 -15.61
CA HIS A 48 -5.13 -6.68 -14.43
C HIS A 48 -5.23 -5.17 -14.65
N PHE A 49 -6.31 -4.59 -14.19
CA PHE A 49 -6.51 -3.15 -14.11
C PHE A 49 -7.07 -2.82 -12.73
N SER A 50 -6.57 -1.75 -12.13
CA SER A 50 -7.11 -1.27 -10.86
C SER A 50 -7.05 0.24 -10.70
N ILE A 51 -7.96 0.73 -9.87
CA ILE A 51 -8.03 2.12 -9.40
C ILE A 51 -7.82 2.07 -7.89
N LEU A 52 -6.92 2.92 -7.42
CA LEU A 52 -6.68 3.18 -6.01
C LEU A 52 -7.03 4.64 -5.72
N TYR A 53 -7.73 4.87 -4.64
CA TYR A 53 -7.93 6.19 -4.05
C TYR A 53 -7.37 6.19 -2.64
N GLU A 54 -6.68 7.26 -2.26
CA GLU A 54 -6.29 7.53 -0.89
C GLU A 54 -6.59 8.99 -0.56
N GLY A 55 -7.25 9.22 0.58
CA GLY A 55 -7.65 10.55 1.01
C GLY A 55 -7.37 10.82 2.48
N ILE A 56 -6.92 12.04 2.75
CA ILE A 56 -6.77 12.62 4.08
C ILE A 56 -7.59 13.89 4.09
N GLY A 57 -8.63 13.91 4.92
CA GLY A 57 -9.46 15.10 5.12
C GLY A 57 -9.01 15.89 6.34
N LYS A 58 -9.28 17.20 6.34
CA LYS A 58 -9.11 18.08 7.50
C LYS A 58 -7.69 18.09 8.06
N ILE A 59 -6.69 18.28 7.19
CA ILE A 59 -5.31 18.52 7.61
C ILE A 59 -5.25 19.96 8.12
N PRO A 60 -4.86 20.21 9.40
CA PRO A 60 -4.81 21.57 9.93
C PRO A 60 -3.65 22.35 9.30
N ASP A 61 -3.96 23.52 8.74
CA ASP A 61 -2.97 24.51 8.34
C ASP A 61 -2.69 25.42 9.53
N THR A 62 -1.51 25.25 10.11
CA THR A 62 -1.08 25.96 11.31
C THR A 62 -0.24 27.22 11.01
N ARG A 63 0.03 27.52 9.73
CA ARG A 63 0.90 28.63 9.31
C ARG A 63 0.39 30.00 9.78
N SER A 64 -0.91 30.16 9.97
CA SER A 64 -1.53 31.40 10.42
C SER A 64 -1.95 31.40 11.91
N MET A 65 -1.54 30.39 12.67
CA MET A 65 -1.89 30.25 14.07
C MET A 65 -1.02 31.13 14.99
N LEU A 66 0.25 31.31 14.62
CA LEU A 66 1.20 32.03 15.48
C LEU A 66 0.77 33.49 15.60
N LEU A 67 0.54 33.92 16.83
CA LEU A 67 0.48 35.33 17.20
C LEU A 67 1.91 35.73 17.55
N ASP A 68 2.69 36.06 16.53
CA ASP A 68 4.09 36.42 16.59
C ASP A 68 4.25 37.85 17.23
N TRP A 69 3.89 37.93 18.53
CA TRP A 69 3.78 39.16 19.31
C TRP A 69 4.95 39.38 20.27
N GLY A 70 5.98 38.54 20.20
CA GLY A 70 7.18 38.64 21.02
C GLY A 70 6.97 38.20 22.48
N ALA A 71 8.01 38.48 23.30
CA ALA A 71 8.09 37.95 24.68
C ALA A 71 7.05 38.57 25.63
N ASP A 72 6.57 39.79 25.38
CA ASP A 72 5.56 40.43 26.20
C ASP A 72 4.12 40.07 25.81
N GLY A 73 3.95 39.41 24.66
CA GLY A 73 2.66 38.96 24.14
C GLY A 73 1.72 40.10 23.73
N VAL A 74 2.24 41.25 23.37
CA VAL A 74 1.52 42.44 22.94
C VAL A 74 1.99 42.86 21.54
N PHE A 75 1.07 42.85 20.59
CA PHE A 75 1.36 43.18 19.19
C PHE A 75 1.85 44.65 19.03
N GLY A 76 2.96 44.86 18.32
CA GLY A 76 3.45 46.17 17.91
C GLY A 76 4.33 46.86 18.93
N THR A 77 4.86 46.15 19.92
CA THR A 77 5.79 46.70 20.93
C THR A 77 7.25 46.65 20.48
N GLN A 78 7.53 45.90 19.40
CA GLN A 78 8.86 45.66 18.83
C GLN A 78 9.85 45.07 19.84
N ASP A 79 9.35 44.24 20.73
CA ASP A 79 10.17 43.51 21.68
C ASP A 79 10.93 42.32 21.03
N SER A 80 11.68 41.59 21.86
CA SER A 80 12.48 40.48 21.38
C SER A 80 11.56 39.33 20.90
N GLY A 81 11.72 38.91 19.65
CA GLY A 81 10.98 37.80 19.04
C GLY A 81 9.79 38.24 18.18
N GLU A 82 9.26 39.47 18.34
CA GLU A 82 8.12 39.94 17.56
C GLU A 82 8.41 39.96 16.06
N GLY A 83 7.55 39.29 15.25
CA GLY A 83 7.64 39.24 13.79
C GLY A 83 8.74 38.34 13.22
N ASN A 84 9.34 37.46 14.01
CA ASN A 84 10.42 36.58 13.58
C ASN A 84 9.97 35.29 12.89
N GLY A 85 8.66 34.95 12.95
CA GLY A 85 8.05 33.76 12.35
C GLY A 85 8.33 32.44 13.10
N ILE A 86 8.90 32.51 14.30
CA ILE A 86 9.25 31.38 15.15
C ILE A 86 8.45 31.47 16.44
N ILE A 87 7.97 30.39 16.98
CA ILE A 87 7.31 30.39 18.29
C ILE A 87 8.34 30.50 19.39
N ASP A 88 8.32 31.63 20.11
CA ASP A 88 9.19 31.91 21.24
C ASP A 88 8.45 31.67 22.59
N GLU A 89 9.23 31.69 23.68
CA GLU A 89 8.68 31.51 25.02
C GLU A 89 7.75 32.70 25.38
N GLY A 90 6.51 32.41 25.73
CA GLY A 90 5.48 33.40 26.07
C GLY A 90 4.54 33.77 24.94
N GLU A 91 4.84 33.40 23.69
CA GLU A 91 3.95 33.62 22.57
C GLU A 91 2.72 32.67 22.55
N ARG A 92 1.69 33.14 21.89
CA ARG A 92 0.38 32.45 21.86
C ARG A 92 0.00 31.97 20.48
N LEU A 93 -0.79 30.91 20.45
CA LEU A 93 -1.39 30.38 19.23
C LEU A 93 -2.88 30.78 19.19
N ASN A 94 -3.31 31.33 18.06
CA ASN A 94 -4.71 31.56 17.77
C ASN A 94 -5.33 30.32 17.12
N VAL A 95 -5.96 29.50 17.91
CA VAL A 95 -6.59 28.25 17.45
C VAL A 95 -7.77 28.51 16.50
N ASP A 96 -8.44 29.66 16.62
CA ASP A 96 -9.59 30.04 15.78
C ASP A 96 -9.16 30.42 14.35
N SER A 97 -7.86 30.65 14.12
CA SER A 97 -7.32 30.95 12.78
C SER A 97 -6.93 29.73 11.96
N ILE A 98 -7.06 28.52 12.52
CA ILE A 98 -6.76 27.27 11.83
C ILE A 98 -7.67 27.11 10.60
N LYS A 99 -7.04 26.98 9.46
CA LYS A 99 -7.68 26.53 8.23
C LYS A 99 -7.44 25.03 8.04
N TYR A 100 -8.25 24.40 7.22
CA TYR A 100 -8.09 22.99 6.92
C TYR A 100 -8.01 22.81 5.41
N PHE A 101 -7.11 21.93 4.99
CA PHE A 101 -7.01 21.47 3.62
C PHE A 101 -7.15 19.93 3.56
N SER A 102 -7.17 19.38 2.36
CA SER A 102 -7.27 17.94 2.13
C SER A 102 -6.20 17.47 1.17
N GLN A 103 -5.88 16.18 1.25
CA GLN A 103 -5.02 15.50 0.28
C GLN A 103 -5.78 14.35 -0.36
N HIS A 104 -5.66 14.21 -1.68
CA HIS A 104 -6.28 13.14 -2.45
C HIS A 104 -5.28 12.57 -3.44
N ILE A 105 -5.14 11.25 -3.44
CA ILE A 105 -4.27 10.52 -4.35
C ILE A 105 -5.12 9.53 -5.13
N PHE A 106 -5.06 9.56 -6.46
CA PHE A 106 -5.66 8.58 -7.35
C PHE A 106 -4.56 7.82 -8.06
N GLY A 107 -4.58 6.51 -7.97
CA GLY A 107 -3.67 5.61 -8.67
C GLY A 107 -4.42 4.79 -9.71
N LEU A 108 -3.92 4.76 -10.95
CA LEU A 108 -4.33 3.80 -11.97
C LEU A 108 -3.20 2.80 -12.14
N HIS A 109 -3.51 1.52 -12.07
CA HIS A 109 -2.52 0.46 -12.21
C HIS A 109 -2.98 -0.54 -13.26
N GLY A 110 -2.11 -0.82 -14.22
CA GLY A 110 -2.30 -1.85 -15.24
C GLY A 110 -1.17 -2.87 -15.17
N ALA A 111 -1.49 -4.15 -15.27
CA ALA A 111 -0.47 -5.20 -15.32
C ALA A 111 -0.88 -6.32 -16.27
N PHE A 112 0.10 -6.94 -16.89
CA PHE A 112 -0.06 -8.19 -17.62
C PHE A 112 1.13 -9.09 -17.37
N ASN A 113 0.94 -10.40 -17.48
CA ASN A 113 2.04 -11.34 -17.42
C ASN A 113 1.90 -12.44 -18.50
N LYS A 114 3.00 -13.13 -18.72
CA LYS A 114 3.09 -14.24 -19.66
C LYS A 114 4.11 -15.26 -19.18
N ALA A 115 3.82 -16.51 -19.46
CA ALA A 115 4.78 -17.59 -19.25
C ALA A 115 5.97 -17.45 -20.22
N TRP A 116 7.18 -17.53 -19.67
CA TRP A 116 8.44 -17.57 -20.41
C TRP A 116 9.32 -18.68 -19.82
N HIS A 117 9.43 -19.78 -20.54
CA HIS A 117 10.02 -21.03 -20.03
C HIS A 117 9.34 -21.50 -18.74
N GLN A 118 10.08 -21.59 -17.65
CA GLN A 118 9.59 -21.98 -16.32
C GLN A 118 9.22 -20.80 -15.44
N TRP A 119 9.31 -19.58 -15.96
CA TRP A 119 9.00 -18.35 -15.24
C TRP A 119 7.69 -17.74 -15.73
N GLN A 120 6.98 -17.08 -14.83
CA GLN A 120 6.03 -16.05 -15.21
C GLN A 120 6.76 -14.72 -15.18
N VAL A 121 6.63 -13.95 -16.24
CA VAL A 121 7.20 -12.61 -16.34
C VAL A 121 6.06 -11.63 -16.53
N GLY A 122 6.04 -10.58 -15.73
CA GLY A 122 4.97 -9.59 -15.74
C GLY A 122 5.50 -8.17 -15.79
N ILE A 123 4.73 -7.28 -16.40
CA ILE A 123 4.96 -5.84 -16.44
C ILE A 123 3.77 -5.15 -15.79
N GLY A 124 4.05 -4.24 -14.87
CA GLY A 124 3.09 -3.37 -14.22
C GLY A 124 3.37 -1.91 -14.54
N THR A 125 2.33 -1.16 -14.88
CA THR A 125 2.40 0.30 -15.09
C THR A 125 1.57 1.00 -14.04
N LYS A 126 2.00 2.16 -13.59
CA LYS A 126 1.34 3.00 -12.60
C LYS A 126 1.22 4.42 -13.13
N LEU A 127 0.05 5.00 -12.99
CA LEU A 127 -0.20 6.42 -13.17
C LEU A 127 -0.75 6.95 -11.85
N LEU A 128 -0.20 8.05 -11.36
CA LEU A 128 -0.58 8.70 -10.11
C LEU A 128 -1.07 10.12 -10.41
N LEU A 129 -2.18 10.51 -9.79
CA LEU A 129 -2.66 11.88 -9.72
C LEU A 129 -2.71 12.26 -8.25
N HIS A 130 -1.99 13.31 -7.87
CA HIS A 130 -1.87 13.76 -6.49
C HIS A 130 -2.38 15.21 -6.39
N PHE A 131 -3.27 15.45 -5.44
CA PHE A 131 -3.86 16.75 -5.13
C PHE A 131 -3.63 17.02 -3.64
N ILE A 132 -3.07 18.14 -3.30
CA ILE A 132 -2.86 18.59 -1.92
C ILE A 132 -3.05 20.10 -1.85
N ASP A 133 -4.05 20.54 -1.07
CA ASP A 133 -4.46 21.94 -1.04
C ASP A 133 -4.76 22.45 -2.47
N ASP A 134 -4.14 23.52 -2.90
CA ASP A 134 -4.25 24.08 -4.26
C ASP A 134 -3.22 23.49 -5.25
N HIS A 135 -2.40 22.52 -4.82
CA HIS A 135 -1.34 21.93 -5.63
C HIS A 135 -1.72 20.59 -6.23
N HIS A 136 -1.21 20.30 -7.43
CA HIS A 136 -1.43 19.00 -8.06
C HIS A 136 -0.17 18.50 -8.77
N ALA A 137 -0.09 17.18 -8.87
CA ALA A 137 1.01 16.51 -9.54
C ALA A 137 0.54 15.27 -10.30
N ILE A 138 1.30 14.87 -11.29
CA ILE A 138 1.14 13.62 -12.04
C ILE A 138 2.39 12.77 -11.91
N GLY A 139 2.20 11.48 -11.66
CA GLY A 139 3.30 10.52 -11.52
C GLY A 139 3.15 9.31 -12.43
N ILE A 140 4.28 8.74 -12.83
CA ILE A 140 4.33 7.52 -13.63
C ILE A 140 5.38 6.57 -13.07
N GLY A 141 5.10 5.27 -13.12
CA GLY A 141 6.03 4.22 -12.70
C GLY A 141 5.86 2.92 -13.47
N LEU A 142 6.93 2.13 -13.51
CA LEU A 142 6.99 0.83 -14.15
C LEU A 142 7.59 -0.20 -13.20
N ASP A 143 6.98 -1.39 -13.15
CA ASP A 143 7.47 -2.53 -12.38
C ASP A 143 7.68 -3.74 -13.31
N LEU A 144 8.73 -4.52 -13.05
CA LEU A 144 8.96 -5.83 -13.67
C LEU A 144 8.89 -6.93 -12.61
N GLY A 145 8.03 -7.90 -12.84
CA GLY A 145 7.84 -9.04 -11.95
C GLY A 145 8.30 -10.35 -12.58
N PHE A 146 8.78 -11.23 -11.72
CA PHE A 146 9.12 -12.62 -12.03
C PHE A 146 8.53 -13.51 -10.95
N PHE A 147 7.97 -14.62 -11.35
CA PHE A 147 7.44 -15.62 -10.42
C PHE A 147 7.74 -17.03 -10.95
N ARG A 148 8.08 -17.94 -10.04
CA ARG A 148 8.30 -19.34 -10.38
C ARG A 148 7.87 -20.23 -9.24
N HIS A 149 7.18 -21.30 -9.60
CA HIS A 149 6.89 -22.42 -8.73
C HIS A 149 8.00 -23.48 -8.85
N PHE A 150 8.64 -23.80 -7.73
CA PHE A 150 9.58 -24.91 -7.60
C PHE A 150 8.92 -26.07 -6.88
N ASN A 151 9.55 -27.26 -6.94
CA ASN A 151 9.08 -28.40 -6.14
C ASN A 151 9.16 -28.09 -4.65
N GLY A 152 8.05 -27.70 -4.04
CA GLY A 152 7.93 -27.43 -2.61
C GLY A 152 8.00 -25.98 -2.17
N PHE A 153 8.32 -25.02 -3.06
CA PHE A 153 8.27 -23.61 -2.69
C PHE A 153 7.97 -22.70 -3.91
N ASN A 154 7.46 -21.51 -3.62
CA ASN A 154 7.27 -20.44 -4.60
C ASN A 154 8.29 -19.34 -4.38
N PHE A 155 8.79 -18.79 -5.46
CA PHE A 155 9.71 -17.66 -5.47
C PHE A 155 9.17 -16.53 -6.34
N GLY A 156 9.18 -15.33 -5.80
CA GLY A 156 8.83 -14.10 -6.50
C GLY A 156 9.94 -13.06 -6.41
N PHE A 157 10.14 -12.34 -7.50
CA PHE A 157 11.09 -11.23 -7.59
C PHE A 157 10.43 -10.08 -8.33
N VAL A 158 10.59 -8.85 -7.81
CA VAL A 158 10.05 -7.65 -8.45
C VAL A 158 11.11 -6.55 -8.44
N LEU A 159 11.33 -5.96 -9.62
CA LEU A 159 12.03 -4.68 -9.78
C LEU A 159 10.96 -3.60 -9.84
N ARG A 160 10.92 -2.72 -8.86
CA ARG A 160 9.95 -1.63 -8.79
C ARG A 160 10.55 -0.32 -9.26
N ASN A 161 9.67 0.52 -9.82
CA ASN A 161 10.01 1.89 -10.19
C ASN A 161 11.19 1.98 -11.16
N ILE A 162 11.20 1.20 -12.24
CA ILE A 162 12.30 1.13 -13.21
C ILE A 162 12.05 2.02 -14.43
N PRO A 163 13.09 2.71 -14.93
CA PRO A 163 14.42 2.94 -14.32
C PRO A 163 14.34 3.89 -13.11
N SER A 164 13.26 4.63 -12.95
CA SER A 164 12.84 5.49 -11.86
C SER A 164 11.36 5.80 -12.02
N SER A 165 10.60 5.95 -10.94
CA SER A 165 9.29 6.58 -10.97
C SER A 165 9.46 8.07 -10.75
N GLY A 166 8.66 8.89 -11.43
CA GLY A 166 8.70 10.34 -11.28
C GLY A 166 7.33 10.91 -10.99
N ILE A 167 7.29 11.96 -10.19
CA ILE A 167 6.13 12.81 -9.94
C ILE A 167 6.48 14.22 -10.39
N LEU A 168 5.67 14.79 -11.28
CA LEU A 168 5.82 16.14 -11.81
C LEU A 168 4.72 17.02 -11.23
N TRP A 169 5.10 18.04 -10.48
CA TRP A 169 4.22 19.05 -9.93
C TRP A 169 3.93 20.16 -10.96
N GLU A 170 2.80 20.87 -10.79
CA GLU A 170 2.41 21.99 -11.67
C GLU A 170 3.45 23.13 -11.70
N ASN A 171 4.23 23.30 -10.62
CA ASN A 171 5.30 24.30 -10.54
C ASN A 171 6.60 23.89 -11.27
N GLY A 172 6.60 22.71 -11.93
CA GLY A 172 7.76 22.16 -12.63
C GLY A 172 8.74 21.37 -11.75
N THR A 173 8.47 21.22 -10.46
CA THR A 173 9.29 20.39 -9.57
C THR A 173 9.12 18.92 -9.94
N ILE A 174 10.21 18.18 -10.04
CA ILE A 174 10.23 16.74 -10.30
C ILE A 174 10.76 16.01 -9.07
N GLU A 175 9.97 15.10 -8.55
CA GLU A 175 10.36 14.17 -7.50
C GLU A 175 10.56 12.78 -8.09
N GLY A 176 11.73 12.19 -7.85
CA GLY A 176 12.07 10.85 -8.34
C GLY A 176 12.10 9.82 -7.22
N THR A 177 11.59 8.63 -7.50
CA THR A 177 11.70 7.48 -6.61
C THR A 177 12.68 6.49 -7.20
N LEU A 178 13.73 6.16 -6.45
CA LEU A 178 14.73 5.19 -6.86
C LEU A 178 14.12 3.78 -6.98
N PRO A 179 14.64 2.95 -7.90
CA PRO A 179 14.22 1.56 -8.00
C PRO A 179 14.49 0.80 -6.71
N ASN A 180 13.61 -0.14 -6.38
CA ASN A 180 13.84 -1.09 -5.30
C ASN A 180 13.58 -2.53 -5.77
N ILE A 181 14.04 -3.49 -4.96
CA ILE A 181 13.94 -4.91 -5.24
C ILE A 181 13.11 -5.55 -4.13
N ASP A 182 12.06 -6.29 -4.52
CA ASP A 182 11.31 -7.14 -3.61
C ASP A 182 11.58 -8.61 -3.96
N LEU A 183 11.96 -9.39 -2.96
CA LEU A 183 12.09 -10.84 -3.03
C LEU A 183 11.02 -11.48 -2.14
N GLY A 184 10.35 -12.52 -2.63
CA GLY A 184 9.32 -13.23 -1.88
C GLY A 184 9.51 -14.74 -1.94
N PHE A 185 9.34 -15.40 -0.82
CA PHE A 185 9.39 -16.85 -0.67
C PHE A 185 8.17 -17.34 0.08
N ASN A 186 7.60 -18.45 -0.37
CA ASN A 186 6.49 -19.11 0.28
C ASN A 186 6.64 -20.62 0.13
N VAL A 187 6.36 -21.37 1.20
CA VAL A 187 6.47 -22.85 1.25
C VAL A 187 5.10 -23.42 1.59
N PRO A 188 4.26 -23.83 0.61
CA PRO A 188 2.97 -24.44 0.91
C PRO A 188 3.16 -25.84 1.51
N ILE A 189 2.65 -26.06 2.72
CA ILE A 189 2.67 -27.33 3.45
C ILE A 189 1.23 -27.84 3.55
N ASN A 190 0.90 -28.87 2.78
CA ASN A 190 -0.43 -29.43 2.70
C ASN A 190 -0.60 -30.61 3.66
N MET A 191 -1.52 -30.52 4.59
CA MET A 191 -1.96 -31.58 5.47
C MET A 191 -3.32 -32.13 4.99
N ILE A 192 -3.32 -32.84 3.86
CA ILE A 192 -4.51 -33.29 3.13
C ILE A 192 -5.52 -34.02 4.03
N ASN A 193 -5.05 -34.86 4.94
CA ASN A 193 -5.93 -35.65 5.83
C ASN A 193 -6.74 -34.77 6.81
N TYR A 194 -6.33 -33.54 7.02
CA TYR A 194 -6.99 -32.59 7.94
C TYR A 194 -7.64 -31.41 7.22
N GLY A 195 -7.56 -31.35 5.88
CA GLY A 195 -8.02 -30.19 5.10
C GLY A 195 -7.26 -28.92 5.40
N LEU A 196 -6.04 -29.01 5.95
CA LEU A 196 -5.22 -27.87 6.35
C LEU A 196 -4.09 -27.60 5.36
N GLU A 197 -3.88 -26.34 5.04
CA GLU A 197 -2.71 -25.84 4.30
C GLU A 197 -2.02 -24.72 5.11
N PHE A 198 -0.73 -24.88 5.36
CA PHE A 198 0.12 -23.86 6.01
C PHE A 198 1.04 -23.24 4.97
N ASN A 199 1.05 -21.92 4.92
CA ASN A 199 1.87 -21.14 4.00
C ASN A 199 2.76 -20.17 4.79
N PRO A 200 3.94 -20.56 5.28
CA PRO A 200 4.94 -19.61 5.76
C PRO A 200 5.44 -18.74 4.59
N ILE A 201 5.56 -17.45 4.84
CA ILE A 201 5.92 -16.41 3.87
C ILE A 201 7.08 -15.59 4.43
N LEU A 202 8.09 -15.37 3.60
CA LEU A 202 9.17 -14.42 3.84
C LEU A 202 9.24 -13.46 2.65
N SER A 203 9.25 -12.17 2.92
CA SER A 203 9.53 -11.15 1.90
C SER A 203 10.66 -10.25 2.37
N ILE A 204 11.54 -9.88 1.44
CA ILE A 204 12.70 -9.02 1.67
C ILE A 204 12.64 -7.90 0.65
N ARG A 205 12.65 -6.66 1.12
CA ARG A 205 12.78 -5.46 0.27
C ARG A 205 14.15 -4.86 0.44
N VAL A 206 14.83 -4.61 -0.66
CA VAL A 206 16.12 -3.93 -0.71
C VAL A 206 15.93 -2.56 -1.36
N ASN A 207 16.25 -1.51 -0.61
CA ASN A 207 16.22 -0.12 -1.08
C ASN A 207 17.64 0.38 -1.31
N PRO A 208 17.93 1.14 -2.39
CA PRO A 208 19.26 1.67 -2.70
C PRO A 208 19.65 2.90 -1.87
N TYR A 209 18.87 3.25 -0.87
CA TYR A 209 19.13 4.35 0.04
C TYR A 209 18.96 3.91 1.50
N ASN A 210 19.76 4.50 2.37
CA ASN A 210 19.76 4.17 3.79
C ASN A 210 18.61 4.90 4.50
N ARG A 211 17.68 4.14 5.07
CA ARG A 211 16.57 4.61 5.90
C ARG A 211 16.83 4.24 7.36
N SER A 212 17.94 4.69 7.89
CA SER A 212 18.56 4.24 9.15
C SER A 212 17.62 4.11 10.36
N LEU A 213 16.52 4.86 10.41
CA LEU A 213 15.54 4.81 11.50
C LEU A 213 14.32 3.95 11.18
N ASP A 214 14.03 3.70 9.88
CA ASP A 214 12.80 3.07 9.41
C ASP A 214 13.06 1.73 8.69
N SER A 215 14.21 1.11 8.87
CA SER A 215 14.56 -0.16 8.24
C SER A 215 15.03 -1.18 9.26
N ASP A 216 14.79 -2.48 8.99
CA ASP A 216 15.28 -3.57 9.84
C ASP A 216 16.81 -3.61 9.88
N ILE A 217 17.46 -3.40 8.72
CA ILE A 217 18.93 -3.44 8.60
C ILE A 217 19.38 -2.33 7.64
N GLY A 218 20.27 -1.45 8.12
CA GLY A 218 20.99 -0.48 7.27
C GLY A 218 22.39 -0.98 6.95
N PHE A 219 22.81 -0.93 5.69
CA PHE A 219 24.14 -1.31 5.25
C PHE A 219 24.67 -0.30 4.24
N GLY A 220 25.59 0.56 4.67
CA GLY A 220 26.14 1.63 3.83
C GLY A 220 25.06 2.56 3.28
N THR A 221 24.92 2.62 1.95
CA THR A 221 23.88 3.39 1.26
C THR A 221 22.58 2.61 1.05
N MET A 222 22.49 1.36 1.52
CA MET A 222 21.33 0.48 1.29
C MET A 222 20.58 0.22 2.59
N SER A 223 19.30 -0.11 2.48
CA SER A 223 18.48 -0.62 3.58
C SER A 223 17.70 -1.85 3.17
N ILE A 224 17.45 -2.72 4.14
CA ILE A 224 16.74 -3.98 3.97
C ILE A 224 15.58 -4.01 4.96
N ASP A 225 14.39 -4.32 4.44
CA ASP A 225 13.18 -4.54 5.22
C ASP A 225 12.73 -5.99 5.07
N THR A 226 12.29 -6.60 6.15
CA THR A 226 11.80 -7.98 6.15
C THR A 226 10.34 -8.04 6.57
N VAL A 227 9.57 -8.89 5.90
CA VAL A 227 8.20 -9.23 6.25
C VAL A 227 8.12 -10.74 6.43
N ILE A 228 7.67 -11.17 7.59
CA ILE A 228 7.46 -12.57 7.90
C ILE A 228 5.99 -12.78 8.20
N GLY A 229 5.40 -13.82 7.65
CA GLY A 229 4.00 -14.15 7.87
C GLY A 229 3.73 -15.64 7.74
N MET A 230 2.55 -16.01 8.22
CA MET A 230 1.98 -17.34 8.04
C MET A 230 0.50 -17.21 7.70
N GLU A 231 0.08 -17.96 6.69
CA GLU A 231 -1.32 -18.20 6.40
C GLU A 231 -1.65 -19.67 6.71
N CYS A 232 -2.75 -19.90 7.40
CA CYS A 232 -3.35 -21.24 7.59
C CYS A 232 -4.70 -21.24 6.90
N LYS A 233 -4.90 -22.14 5.93
CA LYS A 233 -6.18 -22.35 5.26
C LYS A 233 -6.82 -23.67 5.72
N TYR A 234 -8.14 -23.65 5.86
CA TYR A 234 -8.96 -24.82 6.14
C TYR A 234 -9.98 -25.00 5.01
N ASP A 235 -9.95 -26.17 4.35
CA ASP A 235 -10.80 -26.57 3.22
C ASP A 235 -10.94 -25.49 2.11
N ASN A 236 -9.93 -24.64 1.93
CA ASN A 236 -9.94 -23.49 1.02
C ASN A 236 -11.08 -22.47 1.26
N ASN A 237 -11.84 -22.62 2.34
CA ASN A 237 -12.98 -21.76 2.66
C ASN A 237 -12.68 -20.76 3.75
N LEU A 238 -11.82 -21.12 4.70
CA LEU A 238 -11.40 -20.27 5.81
C LEU A 238 -9.89 -20.07 5.76
N ALA A 239 -9.43 -18.83 5.94
CA ALA A 239 -8.02 -18.50 6.07
C ALA A 239 -7.79 -17.68 7.32
N VAL A 240 -6.74 -17.99 8.07
CA VAL A 240 -6.24 -17.17 9.19
C VAL A 240 -4.82 -16.77 8.86
N ARG A 241 -4.50 -15.49 9.07
CA ARG A 241 -3.20 -14.92 8.73
C ARG A 241 -2.62 -14.19 9.93
N ILE A 242 -1.34 -14.35 10.14
CA ILE A 242 -0.57 -13.60 11.11
C ILE A 242 0.77 -13.22 10.51
N GLY A 243 1.28 -12.06 10.85
CA GLY A 243 2.57 -11.62 10.34
C GLY A 243 3.12 -10.41 11.08
N ARG A 244 4.28 -10.00 10.63
CA ARG A 244 4.97 -8.79 11.09
C ARG A 244 5.33 -7.97 9.86
N ASN A 245 5.01 -6.66 9.89
CA ASN A 245 5.42 -5.73 8.85
C ASN A 245 6.89 -5.27 9.06
N PRO A 246 7.49 -4.52 8.11
CA PRO A 246 8.87 -4.03 8.22
C PRO A 246 9.11 -3.14 9.45
N LEU A 247 8.10 -2.44 9.93
CA LEU A 247 8.20 -1.58 11.12
C LEU A 247 8.08 -2.36 12.44
N GLY A 248 8.03 -3.68 12.37
CA GLY A 248 7.93 -4.54 13.56
C GLY A 248 6.50 -4.73 14.09
N THR A 249 5.52 -4.08 13.50
CA THR A 249 4.12 -4.15 13.93
C THR A 249 3.50 -5.50 13.58
N MET A 250 2.74 -6.07 14.50
CA MET A 250 2.02 -7.31 14.28
C MET A 250 0.75 -7.05 13.46
N VAL A 251 0.52 -7.92 12.49
CA VAL A 251 -0.65 -7.89 11.63
C VAL A 251 -1.39 -9.23 11.71
N GLY A 252 -2.70 -9.17 11.67
CA GLY A 252 -3.55 -10.36 11.68
C GLY A 252 -4.66 -10.23 10.64
N GLY A 253 -5.23 -11.36 10.23
CA GLY A 253 -6.35 -11.34 9.30
C GLY A 253 -7.11 -12.65 9.28
N ILE A 254 -8.37 -12.55 8.85
CA ILE A 254 -9.25 -13.70 8.62
C ILE A 254 -9.88 -13.54 7.24
N GLY A 255 -9.95 -14.64 6.49
CA GLY A 255 -10.58 -14.71 5.18
C GLY A 255 -11.61 -15.81 5.13
N ILE A 256 -12.73 -15.57 4.46
CA ILE A 256 -13.78 -16.55 4.19
C ILE A 256 -14.03 -16.55 2.70
N SER A 257 -14.02 -17.75 2.11
CA SER A 257 -14.35 -17.95 0.70
C SER A 257 -15.53 -18.90 0.58
N TRP A 258 -16.54 -18.52 -0.17
CA TRP A 258 -17.69 -19.35 -0.44
C TRP A 258 -18.05 -19.31 -1.91
N LYS A 259 -17.87 -20.43 -2.59
CA LYS A 259 -18.04 -20.54 -4.04
C LYS A 259 -17.14 -19.53 -4.78
N ARG A 260 -17.74 -18.46 -5.34
CA ARG A 260 -17.06 -17.42 -6.14
C ARG A 260 -17.05 -16.05 -5.45
N ILE A 261 -17.30 -16.02 -4.17
CA ILE A 261 -17.28 -14.83 -3.34
C ILE A 261 -16.24 -15.06 -2.23
N SER A 262 -15.42 -14.05 -1.97
CA SER A 262 -14.49 -14.03 -0.85
C SER A 262 -14.65 -12.73 -0.06
N MET A 263 -14.41 -12.83 1.23
CA MET A 263 -14.34 -11.70 2.13
C MET A 263 -13.12 -11.87 3.02
N ASP A 264 -12.28 -10.84 3.07
CA ASP A 264 -11.11 -10.81 3.93
C ASP A 264 -11.18 -9.59 4.85
N TYR A 265 -10.80 -9.78 6.10
CA TYR A 265 -10.60 -8.73 7.07
C TYR A 265 -9.17 -8.76 7.56
N GLY A 266 -8.51 -7.63 7.55
CA GLY A 266 -7.16 -7.43 8.06
C GLY A 266 -7.13 -6.40 9.17
N PHE A 267 -6.26 -6.63 10.14
CA PHE A 267 -6.04 -5.77 11.29
C PHE A 267 -4.56 -5.58 11.51
N LEU A 268 -4.14 -4.33 11.73
CA LEU A 268 -2.80 -3.97 12.13
C LEU A 268 -2.91 -3.15 13.41
N SER A 269 -2.23 -3.63 14.46
CA SER A 269 -2.19 -2.97 15.76
C SER A 269 -0.99 -2.04 15.80
N GLU A 270 -1.25 -0.74 15.87
CA GLU A 270 -0.20 0.24 16.19
C GLU A 270 0.23 0.14 17.65
N ASP A 271 1.43 0.61 17.95
CA ASP A 271 1.89 0.72 19.34
C ASP A 271 0.95 1.65 20.11
N SER A 272 0.50 1.19 21.27
CA SER A 272 -0.39 1.95 22.16
C SER A 272 0.16 3.33 22.55
N ASN A 273 1.48 3.53 22.46
CA ASN A 273 2.14 4.79 22.75
C ASN A 273 2.15 5.77 21.56
N SER A 274 1.85 5.29 20.33
CA SER A 274 1.84 6.15 19.14
C SER A 274 0.66 7.12 19.11
N GLY A 275 -0.45 6.79 19.80
CA GLY A 275 -1.71 7.56 19.73
C GLY A 275 -2.40 7.55 18.35
N LEU A 276 -1.84 6.87 17.37
CA LEU A 276 -2.28 6.91 15.97
C LEU A 276 -3.46 5.98 15.66
N GLY A 277 -3.80 5.06 16.59
CA GLY A 277 -4.91 4.13 16.41
C GLY A 277 -4.60 2.97 15.46
N ASN A 278 -5.51 2.00 15.45
CA ASN A 278 -5.36 0.78 14.66
C ASN A 278 -5.76 0.96 13.20
N HIS A 279 -5.29 0.04 12.35
CA HIS A 279 -5.66 -0.01 10.93
C HIS A 279 -6.60 -1.19 10.69
N HIS A 280 -7.62 -0.96 9.89
CA HIS A 280 -8.60 -1.95 9.47
C HIS A 280 -8.66 -2.02 7.95
N LEU A 281 -8.74 -3.22 7.42
CA LEU A 281 -8.85 -3.48 5.99
C LEU A 281 -9.93 -4.52 5.75
N ILE A 282 -10.86 -4.23 4.84
CA ILE A 282 -11.90 -5.15 4.41
C ILE A 282 -11.78 -5.28 2.89
N THR A 283 -11.75 -6.53 2.41
CA THR A 283 -11.74 -6.85 0.98
C THR A 283 -12.90 -7.76 0.63
N LEU A 284 -13.59 -7.44 -0.45
CA LEU A 284 -14.62 -8.28 -1.05
C LEU A 284 -14.16 -8.67 -2.45
N GLY A 285 -14.13 -9.95 -2.73
CA GLY A 285 -13.83 -10.51 -4.04
C GLY A 285 -15.01 -11.27 -4.63
N PHE A 286 -15.27 -11.14 -5.92
CA PHE A 286 -16.27 -11.94 -6.60
C PHE A 286 -15.94 -12.17 -8.07
N SER A 287 -16.40 -13.30 -8.62
CA SER A 287 -16.26 -13.61 -10.05
C SER A 287 -17.49 -13.12 -10.83
N PRO A 288 -17.34 -12.14 -11.75
CA PRO A 288 -18.46 -11.65 -12.57
C PRO A 288 -18.99 -12.71 -13.54
N ASP A 289 -18.23 -13.72 -13.91
CA ASP A 289 -18.64 -14.80 -14.82
C ASP A 289 -19.89 -15.54 -14.30
N TRP A 290 -20.02 -15.62 -12.97
CA TRP A 290 -21.21 -16.21 -12.34
C TRP A 290 -22.51 -15.42 -12.61
N LEU A 291 -22.42 -14.09 -12.70
CA LEU A 291 -23.58 -13.25 -13.01
C LEU A 291 -24.04 -13.45 -14.46
N VAL A 292 -23.10 -13.57 -15.39
CA VAL A 292 -23.38 -13.80 -16.81
C VAL A 292 -24.03 -15.16 -17.04
N GLU A 293 -23.53 -16.22 -16.42
CA GLU A 293 -24.11 -17.58 -16.50
C GLU A 293 -25.55 -17.64 -15.93
N LYS A 294 -25.88 -16.82 -14.94
CA LYS A 294 -27.20 -16.78 -14.30
C LYS A 294 -28.24 -15.97 -15.09
N VAL A 295 -27.80 -14.96 -15.83
CA VAL A 295 -28.67 -14.11 -16.68
C VAL A 295 -28.94 -14.76 -18.04
N SER A 296 -28.08 -15.69 -18.49
CA SER A 296 -28.20 -16.40 -19.75
C SER A 296 -29.02 -17.72 -19.64
N ARG A 297 -29.55 -18.05 -18.46
CA ARG A 297 -30.49 -19.13 -18.19
C ARG A 297 -31.88 -18.57 -17.89
#